data_6f87d8314249921e8739e7afbf790ef1
#
_entry.id   6f87d8314249921e8739e7afbf790ef1
#
_cell.length_a   1.000
_cell.length_b   1.000
_cell.length_c   1.000
_cell.angle_alpha   90.00
_cell.angle_beta   90.00
_cell.angle_gamma   90.00
#
_symmetry.space_group_name_H-M   'P 1'
#
loop_
_entity.id
_entity.type
_entity.pdbx_description
1 polymer ?
#
loop_
_entity_poly.entity_id
_entity_poly.type
_entity_poly.pdbx_seq_one_letter_code
_entity_poly.pdbx_strand_id
1 'polypeptide(L)'
;MRFLSLILCLFSTNFSYGQSYRGLSIVNAKTAWVSGSKGSILRTTDAGKNWDTLNPTGYAAKDFRDIHAFSRKTAVVMSSGDSGVVLITRDGGKNWKEIYHDYRPGSFLDAMDVRKGKLILVGDGILQQKMYQIRSENVLKNDSLRAITIFAKDRESYYKKGFEPDSTSSYFAASGSNVQWTGNNTYCAIPILDDKSMFISVSENFIRFRSRLPFKQQKAGGAYGFHLHRNQTGVAVGGSFYKPNEKDSTACYTTDGGRTWKPCQTMPNGYRSGVCTHKRGKIWICTGPNGSDYSTDGGKNWKPLIYVKGFNVCAIRGNYLWLAGKTATRIRLKDLLKVQKEAEIIRSSPRGTPPRY
;
A
#
# COMPACT_ATOMS: atom_id res chain seq x y z
N MET A 1 8.96 27.08 -23.25
CA MET A 1 7.64 27.41 -22.69
C MET A 1 6.46 26.49 -23.09
N ARG A 2 6.52 25.68 -24.16
CA ARG A 2 5.39 24.82 -24.59
C ARG A 2 5.24 23.47 -23.88
N PHE A 3 6.20 23.00 -23.09
CA PHE A 3 6.15 21.69 -22.43
C PHE A 3 5.60 21.69 -21.00
N LEU A 4 5.54 22.86 -20.33
CA LEU A 4 4.91 22.97 -19.01
C LEU A 4 3.38 22.83 -19.07
N SER A 5 2.77 23.16 -20.21
CA SER A 5 1.32 23.06 -20.41
C SER A 5 0.79 21.63 -20.50
N LEU A 6 1.62 20.65 -20.88
CA LEU A 6 1.15 19.26 -21.07
C LEU A 6 0.93 18.50 -19.76
N ILE A 7 1.58 18.90 -18.67
CA ILE A 7 1.38 18.31 -17.33
C ILE A 7 0.19 18.97 -16.62
N LEU A 8 -0.11 20.23 -16.93
CA LEU A 8 -1.22 20.96 -16.29
C LEU A 8 -2.61 20.56 -16.81
N CYS A 9 -2.71 19.99 -18.02
CA CYS A 9 -4.00 19.57 -18.62
C CYS A 9 -4.55 18.22 -18.11
N LEU A 10 -3.86 17.51 -17.19
CA LEU A 10 -4.33 16.22 -16.65
C LEU A 10 -5.21 16.36 -15.39
N PHE A 11 -5.53 17.56 -14.94
CA PHE A 11 -6.21 17.79 -13.65
C PHE A 11 -7.64 18.33 -13.73
N SER A 12 -8.34 18.14 -14.83
CA SER A 12 -9.75 18.53 -14.91
C SER A 12 -10.68 17.33 -14.74
N THR A 13 -10.74 16.79 -13.53
CA THR A 13 -11.91 16.02 -13.06
C THR A 13 -12.40 16.64 -11.77
N ASN A 14 -13.67 17.02 -11.73
CA ASN A 14 -14.38 17.55 -10.56
C ASN A 14 -14.41 16.48 -9.46
N PHE A 15 -13.35 16.37 -8.65
CA PHE A 15 -13.34 15.54 -7.44
C PHE A 15 -13.77 16.41 -6.25
N SER A 16 -14.80 15.94 -5.56
CA SER A 16 -15.31 16.53 -4.32
C SER A 16 -14.17 16.69 -3.31
N TYR A 17 -13.97 17.89 -2.81
CA TYR A 17 -13.05 18.21 -1.72
C TYR A 17 -13.37 17.33 -0.51
N GLY A 18 -12.39 16.55 -0.03
CA GLY A 18 -12.49 15.78 1.22
C GLY A 18 -12.49 14.26 1.09
N GLN A 19 -12.35 13.68 -0.12
CA GLN A 19 -12.14 12.24 -0.30
C GLN A 19 -10.65 11.89 -0.31
N SER A 20 -10.30 10.73 0.26
CA SER A 20 -8.93 10.21 0.30
C SER A 20 -8.93 8.76 -0.19
N TYR A 21 -8.41 8.54 -1.40
CA TYR A 21 -8.27 7.20 -1.97
C TYR A 21 -7.02 6.52 -1.42
N ARG A 22 -7.15 5.26 -0.99
CA ARG A 22 -6.09 4.48 -0.35
C ARG A 22 -5.92 3.10 -0.96
N GLY A 23 -6.98 2.50 -1.50
CA GLY A 23 -6.93 1.26 -2.26
C GLY A 23 -6.74 1.51 -3.76
N LEU A 24 -5.92 0.69 -4.41
CA LEU A 24 -5.66 0.77 -5.85
C LEU A 24 -5.40 -0.62 -6.42
N SER A 25 -6.22 -1.05 -7.36
CA SER A 25 -6.06 -2.32 -8.08
C SER A 25 -6.11 -2.15 -9.58
N ILE A 26 -5.08 -2.64 -10.27
CA ILE A 26 -4.94 -2.50 -11.72
C ILE A 26 -5.21 -3.84 -12.39
N VAL A 27 -6.32 -3.93 -13.12
CA VAL A 27 -6.71 -5.15 -13.86
C VAL A 27 -5.87 -5.30 -15.14
N ASN A 28 -5.77 -4.23 -15.93
CA ASN A 28 -5.01 -4.20 -17.19
C ASN A 28 -4.63 -2.75 -17.57
N ALA A 29 -4.12 -2.53 -18.77
CA ALA A 29 -3.69 -1.20 -19.23
C ALA A 29 -4.82 -0.15 -19.28
N LYS A 30 -6.09 -0.58 -19.35
CA LYS A 30 -7.25 0.33 -19.46
C LYS A 30 -8.11 0.34 -18.20
N THR A 31 -8.11 -0.74 -17.42
CA THR A 31 -9.03 -0.93 -16.29
C THR A 31 -8.29 -0.90 -14.97
N ALA A 32 -8.71 0.00 -14.10
CA ALA A 32 -8.28 0.09 -12.71
C ALA A 32 -9.46 0.45 -11.80
N TRP A 33 -9.35 0.07 -10.53
CA TRP A 33 -10.29 0.40 -9.47
C TRP A 33 -9.54 1.12 -8.35
N VAL A 34 -10.21 2.05 -7.71
CA VAL A 34 -9.72 2.71 -6.50
C VAL A 34 -10.82 2.74 -5.44
N SER A 35 -10.41 2.71 -4.17
CA SER A 35 -11.30 2.80 -3.02
C SER A 35 -10.79 3.81 -2.01
N GLY A 36 -11.65 4.35 -1.15
CA GLY A 36 -11.27 5.37 -0.20
C GLY A 36 -12.35 5.70 0.82
N SER A 37 -12.15 6.83 1.49
CA SER A 37 -13.03 7.33 2.53
C SER A 37 -14.44 7.66 2.00
N LYS A 38 -15.41 7.76 2.92
CA LYS A 38 -16.82 8.09 2.61
C LYS A 38 -17.47 7.09 1.64
N GLY A 39 -17.19 5.81 1.80
CA GLY A 39 -17.74 4.75 0.97
C GLY A 39 -17.31 4.80 -0.50
N SER A 40 -16.27 5.54 -0.84
CA SER A 40 -15.92 5.85 -2.23
C SER A 40 -15.28 4.68 -2.94
N ILE A 41 -15.84 4.32 -4.10
CA ILE A 41 -15.24 3.37 -5.04
C ILE A 41 -15.37 3.95 -6.45
N LEU A 42 -14.24 3.98 -7.16
CA LEU A 42 -14.19 4.41 -8.56
C LEU A 42 -13.61 3.30 -9.43
N ARG A 43 -14.04 3.28 -10.69
CA ARG A 43 -13.48 2.41 -11.72
C ARG A 43 -13.23 3.19 -13.00
N THR A 44 -12.11 2.97 -13.63
CA THR A 44 -11.87 3.36 -15.02
C THR A 44 -11.80 2.14 -15.93
N THR A 45 -12.24 2.30 -17.18
CA THR A 45 -12.10 1.30 -18.26
C THR A 45 -11.40 1.87 -19.49
N ASP A 46 -11.00 3.13 -19.45
CA ASP A 46 -10.38 3.90 -20.54
C ASP A 46 -9.01 4.47 -20.16
N ALA A 47 -8.32 3.79 -19.24
CA ALA A 47 -6.98 4.15 -18.84
C ALA A 47 -6.88 5.43 -17.98
N GLY A 48 -7.91 5.71 -17.16
CA GLY A 48 -7.94 6.83 -16.24
C GLY A 48 -8.37 8.16 -16.87
N LYS A 49 -8.90 8.13 -18.10
CA LYS A 49 -9.45 9.33 -18.73
C LYS A 49 -10.78 9.71 -18.07
N ASN A 50 -11.63 8.69 -17.81
CA ASN A 50 -12.89 8.83 -17.10
C ASN A 50 -12.95 7.82 -15.96
N TRP A 51 -13.70 8.16 -14.92
CA TRP A 51 -13.91 7.33 -13.73
C TRP A 51 -15.41 7.23 -13.41
N ASP A 52 -15.92 6.01 -13.37
CA ASP A 52 -17.28 5.70 -12.90
C ASP A 52 -17.30 5.71 -11.37
N THR A 53 -18.28 6.35 -10.74
CA THR A 53 -18.53 6.25 -9.30
C THR A 53 -19.43 5.04 -9.03
N LEU A 54 -18.98 4.13 -8.17
CA LEU A 54 -19.60 2.82 -7.92
C LEU A 54 -19.76 2.54 -6.42
N ASN A 55 -20.13 3.56 -5.66
CA ASN A 55 -20.24 3.50 -4.20
C ASN A 55 -21.34 2.52 -3.76
N PRO A 56 -21.04 1.57 -2.84
CA PRO A 56 -22.05 0.66 -2.32
C PRO A 56 -23.10 1.39 -1.48
N THR A 57 -24.37 1.12 -1.73
CA THR A 57 -25.49 1.65 -0.95
C THR A 57 -25.41 1.17 0.51
N GLY A 58 -25.63 2.06 1.46
CA GLY A 58 -25.59 1.76 2.89
C GLY A 58 -24.20 1.85 3.53
N TYR A 59 -23.12 2.09 2.76
CA TYR A 59 -21.74 2.09 3.26
C TYR A 59 -21.05 3.47 3.18
N ALA A 60 -21.81 4.55 3.09
CA ALA A 60 -21.27 5.91 2.95
C ALA A 60 -20.36 6.36 4.12
N ALA A 61 -20.53 5.78 5.32
CA ALA A 61 -19.67 6.05 6.48
C ALA A 61 -18.36 5.24 6.49
N LYS A 62 -18.22 4.22 5.65
CA LYS A 62 -17.06 3.35 5.66
C LYS A 62 -15.85 3.98 4.95
N ASP A 63 -14.65 3.70 5.48
CA ASP A 63 -13.37 4.03 4.85
C ASP A 63 -12.82 2.76 4.17
N PHE A 64 -13.01 2.66 2.85
CA PHE A 64 -12.52 1.52 2.07
C PHE A 64 -11.05 1.68 1.75
N ARG A 65 -10.20 1.08 2.59
CA ARG A 65 -8.73 1.27 2.51
C ARG A 65 -8.01 0.33 1.58
N ASP A 66 -8.65 -0.75 1.16
CA ASP A 66 -8.04 -1.65 0.20
C ASP A 66 -9.08 -2.23 -0.77
N ILE A 67 -8.63 -2.51 -2.00
CA ILE A 67 -9.45 -3.07 -3.07
C ILE A 67 -8.63 -4.01 -3.95
N HIS A 68 -9.17 -5.17 -4.27
CA HIS A 68 -8.59 -6.07 -5.27
C HIS A 68 -9.60 -6.36 -6.38
N ALA A 69 -9.22 -6.01 -7.62
CA ALA A 69 -10.05 -6.23 -8.79
C ALA A 69 -9.51 -7.37 -9.65
N PHE A 70 -10.35 -8.35 -9.92
CA PHE A 70 -10.06 -9.49 -10.79
C PHE A 70 -10.35 -9.16 -12.26
N SER A 71 -11.33 -8.29 -12.49
CA SER A 71 -11.78 -7.89 -13.82
C SER A 71 -12.48 -6.53 -13.79
N ARG A 72 -12.99 -6.09 -14.93
CA ARG A 72 -13.87 -4.93 -14.99
C ARG A 72 -15.23 -5.15 -14.30
N LYS A 73 -15.60 -6.41 -14.01
CA LYS A 73 -16.88 -6.77 -13.40
C LYS A 73 -16.75 -7.23 -11.94
N THR A 74 -15.61 -7.79 -11.57
CA THR A 74 -15.44 -8.44 -10.28
C THR A 74 -14.34 -7.77 -9.47
N ALA A 75 -14.69 -7.30 -8.27
CA ALA A 75 -13.77 -6.73 -7.30
C ALA A 75 -14.21 -7.04 -5.87
N VAL A 76 -13.24 -7.12 -4.96
CA VAL A 76 -13.42 -7.21 -3.52
C VAL A 76 -12.86 -5.93 -2.89
N VAL A 77 -13.57 -5.36 -1.93
CA VAL A 77 -13.15 -4.17 -1.19
C VAL A 77 -13.26 -4.43 0.30
N MET A 78 -12.36 -3.83 1.07
CA MET A 78 -12.30 -3.95 2.53
C MET A 78 -12.36 -2.57 3.16
N SER A 79 -13.17 -2.40 4.22
CA SER A 79 -13.15 -1.20 5.05
C SER A 79 -12.29 -1.39 6.30
N SER A 80 -11.66 -0.31 6.72
CA SER A 80 -11.07 -0.17 8.06
C SER A 80 -12.04 0.53 9.02
N GLY A 81 -11.65 0.60 10.29
CA GLY A 81 -12.44 1.20 11.37
C GLY A 81 -13.37 0.21 12.03
N ASP A 82 -14.14 0.71 13.00
CA ASP A 82 -15.08 -0.13 13.77
C ASP A 82 -16.01 -0.89 12.84
N SER A 83 -16.22 -2.18 13.14
CA SER A 83 -17.05 -3.08 12.34
C SER A 83 -16.58 -3.15 10.89
N GLY A 84 -15.34 -3.60 10.67
CA GLY A 84 -14.75 -3.77 9.36
C GLY A 84 -15.57 -4.70 8.47
N VAL A 85 -15.85 -4.30 7.22
CA VAL A 85 -16.61 -5.10 6.27
C VAL A 85 -15.79 -5.45 5.05
N VAL A 86 -16.13 -6.60 4.42
CA VAL A 86 -15.62 -6.98 3.11
C VAL A 86 -16.79 -7.17 2.16
N LEU A 87 -16.77 -6.43 1.06
CA LEU A 87 -17.80 -6.49 0.03
C LEU A 87 -17.22 -7.06 -1.26
N ILE A 88 -18.05 -7.75 -2.03
CA ILE A 88 -17.73 -8.22 -3.38
C ILE A 88 -18.77 -7.72 -4.38
N THR A 89 -18.30 -7.30 -5.55
CA THR A 89 -19.14 -7.12 -6.74
C THR A 89 -18.78 -8.14 -7.82
N ARG A 90 -19.78 -8.55 -8.61
CA ARG A 90 -19.61 -9.41 -9.80
C ARG A 90 -20.22 -8.83 -11.06
N ASP A 91 -20.84 -7.67 -10.97
CA ASP A 91 -21.55 -6.98 -12.05
C ASP A 91 -20.98 -5.61 -12.41
N GLY A 92 -19.75 -5.34 -11.94
CA GLY A 92 -19.05 -4.10 -12.24
C GLY A 92 -19.36 -2.96 -11.29
N GLY A 93 -19.74 -3.27 -10.05
CA GLY A 93 -20.02 -2.30 -9.00
C GLY A 93 -21.45 -1.79 -9.01
N LYS A 94 -22.35 -2.37 -9.81
CA LYS A 94 -23.79 -2.03 -9.77
C LYS A 94 -24.41 -2.52 -8.46
N ASN A 95 -24.04 -3.74 -8.05
CA ASN A 95 -24.43 -4.34 -6.78
C ASN A 95 -23.22 -4.83 -6.01
N TRP A 96 -23.26 -4.67 -4.68
CA TRP A 96 -22.24 -5.12 -3.76
C TRP A 96 -22.86 -6.06 -2.73
N LYS A 97 -22.24 -7.23 -2.53
CA LYS A 97 -22.64 -8.22 -1.53
C LYS A 97 -21.63 -8.19 -0.38
N GLU A 98 -22.10 -8.08 0.85
CA GLU A 98 -21.28 -8.31 2.03
C GLU A 98 -20.94 -9.78 2.15
N ILE A 99 -19.65 -10.11 2.28
CA ILE A 99 -19.13 -11.47 2.42
C ILE A 99 -18.41 -11.69 3.74
N TYR A 100 -18.16 -10.60 4.48
CA TYR A 100 -17.62 -10.65 5.83
C TYR A 100 -17.96 -9.36 6.57
N HIS A 101 -18.27 -9.51 7.85
CA HIS A 101 -18.46 -8.40 8.79
C HIS A 101 -17.80 -8.76 10.12
N ASP A 102 -16.93 -7.92 10.60
CA ASP A 102 -16.29 -8.10 11.88
C ASP A 102 -17.04 -7.34 12.98
N TYR A 103 -17.92 -8.03 13.68
CA TYR A 103 -18.70 -7.46 14.77
C TYR A 103 -17.97 -7.40 16.12
N ARG A 104 -16.72 -7.86 16.18
CA ARG A 104 -15.97 -7.87 17.43
C ARG A 104 -15.62 -6.44 17.84
N PRO A 105 -15.88 -6.04 19.12
CA PRO A 105 -15.52 -4.71 19.60
C PRO A 105 -14.02 -4.44 19.42
N GLY A 106 -13.66 -3.27 18.89
CA GLY A 106 -12.28 -2.87 18.63
C GLY A 106 -11.63 -3.57 17.45
N SER A 107 -12.38 -4.33 16.62
CA SER A 107 -11.82 -4.91 15.40
C SER A 107 -11.41 -3.82 14.41
N PHE A 108 -10.23 -3.98 13.84
CA PHE A 108 -9.72 -3.07 12.83
C PHE A 108 -9.03 -3.86 11.71
N LEU A 109 -9.55 -3.75 10.49
CA LEU A 109 -8.95 -4.37 9.32
C LEU A 109 -7.99 -3.38 8.66
N ASP A 110 -6.76 -3.82 8.34
CA ASP A 110 -5.69 -2.94 7.87
C ASP A 110 -5.36 -3.09 6.41
N ALA A 111 -5.20 -4.33 5.95
CA ALA A 111 -4.77 -4.61 4.59
C ALA A 111 -5.27 -5.97 4.09
N MET A 112 -5.33 -6.08 2.77
CA MET A 112 -5.76 -7.28 2.05
C MET A 112 -4.83 -7.55 0.89
N ASP A 113 -4.53 -8.84 0.62
CA ASP A 113 -3.94 -9.25 -0.65
C ASP A 113 -4.64 -10.49 -1.21
N VAL A 114 -4.65 -10.60 -2.53
CA VAL A 114 -5.30 -11.70 -3.24
C VAL A 114 -4.36 -12.30 -4.27
N ARG A 115 -4.22 -13.63 -4.22
CA ARG A 115 -3.44 -14.39 -5.20
C ARG A 115 -4.20 -15.61 -5.68
N LYS A 116 -4.48 -15.70 -6.99
CA LYS A 116 -5.22 -16.81 -7.60
C LYS A 116 -6.56 -17.12 -6.92
N GLY A 117 -7.27 -16.08 -6.48
CA GLY A 117 -8.53 -16.19 -5.75
C GLY A 117 -8.41 -16.43 -4.24
N LYS A 118 -7.25 -16.84 -3.74
CA LYS A 118 -6.98 -16.88 -2.30
C LYS A 118 -6.87 -15.48 -1.76
N LEU A 119 -7.68 -15.15 -0.78
CA LEU A 119 -7.69 -13.87 -0.12
C LEU A 119 -7.12 -14.00 1.28
N ILE A 120 -6.33 -13.03 1.69
CA ILE A 120 -5.88 -12.82 3.06
C ILE A 120 -6.14 -11.37 3.47
N LEU A 121 -6.67 -11.20 4.69
CA LEU A 121 -6.72 -9.92 5.39
C LEU A 121 -5.92 -10.02 6.68
N VAL A 122 -5.30 -8.93 7.04
CA VAL A 122 -4.65 -8.72 8.34
C VAL A 122 -5.29 -7.53 9.03
N GLY A 123 -5.28 -7.55 10.35
CA GLY A 123 -5.84 -6.50 11.19
C GLY A 123 -5.27 -6.51 12.59
N ASP A 124 -5.65 -5.52 13.39
CA ASP A 124 -5.20 -5.38 14.76
C ASP A 124 -5.66 -6.56 15.64
N GLY A 125 -4.80 -7.02 16.51
CA GLY A 125 -5.10 -8.11 17.41
C GLY A 125 -6.10 -7.70 18.49
N ILE A 126 -7.28 -8.36 18.54
CA ILE A 126 -8.36 -7.95 19.44
C ILE A 126 -8.52 -8.86 20.64
N LEU A 127 -8.42 -10.15 20.46
CA LEU A 127 -8.71 -11.12 21.51
C LEU A 127 -7.45 -11.80 22.01
N GLN A 128 -7.15 -11.59 23.30
CA GLN A 128 -6.10 -12.31 24.01
C GLN A 128 -4.75 -12.32 23.29
N GLN A 129 -4.33 -11.16 22.76
CA GLN A 129 -2.96 -10.95 22.26
C GLN A 129 -2.55 -11.81 21.06
N LYS A 130 -3.51 -12.33 20.28
CA LYS A 130 -3.21 -13.21 19.14
C LYS A 130 -3.30 -12.45 17.82
N MET A 131 -2.24 -12.53 17.01
CA MET A 131 -2.31 -12.16 15.62
C MET A 131 -3.34 -13.05 14.93
N TYR A 132 -4.34 -12.45 14.32
CA TYR A 132 -5.30 -13.17 13.51
C TYR A 132 -5.27 -12.68 12.07
N GLN A 133 -5.77 -13.50 11.21
CA GLN A 133 -5.96 -13.22 9.80
C GLN A 133 -7.31 -13.75 9.36
N ILE A 134 -7.88 -13.12 8.36
CA ILE A 134 -9.11 -13.56 7.74
C ILE A 134 -8.74 -14.11 6.36
N ARG A 135 -9.23 -15.29 6.03
CA ARG A 135 -8.90 -15.98 4.76
C ARG A 135 -10.12 -16.48 4.00
N SER A 136 -9.98 -16.51 2.68
CA SER A 136 -10.77 -17.36 1.78
C SER A 136 -9.81 -18.15 0.89
N GLU A 137 -10.09 -19.44 0.70
CA GLU A 137 -9.33 -20.28 -0.24
C GLU A 137 -9.65 -19.94 -1.70
N ASN A 138 -10.86 -19.46 -1.96
CA ASN A 138 -11.23 -18.94 -3.28
C ASN A 138 -12.43 -18.01 -3.19
N VAL A 139 -12.18 -16.73 -3.02
CA VAL A 139 -13.21 -15.68 -2.90
C VAL A 139 -14.06 -15.51 -4.18
N LEU A 140 -13.60 -16.02 -5.32
CA LEU A 140 -14.39 -16.00 -6.56
C LEU A 140 -15.48 -17.06 -6.60
N LYS A 141 -15.27 -18.20 -5.91
CA LYS A 141 -16.18 -19.34 -5.88
C LYS A 141 -17.00 -19.40 -4.60
N ASN A 142 -16.42 -18.94 -3.50
CA ASN A 142 -17.01 -19.07 -2.19
C ASN A 142 -17.03 -17.73 -1.47
N ASP A 143 -18.21 -17.26 -1.09
CA ASP A 143 -18.43 -16.00 -0.37
C ASP A 143 -18.22 -16.15 1.15
N SER A 144 -17.47 -17.15 1.60
CA SER A 144 -17.15 -17.31 3.02
C SER A 144 -15.69 -16.95 3.33
N LEU A 145 -15.51 -16.14 4.34
CA LEU A 145 -14.23 -15.77 4.92
C LEU A 145 -14.17 -16.35 6.34
N ARG A 146 -12.98 -16.81 6.73
CA ARG A 146 -12.76 -17.41 8.06
C ARG A 146 -11.64 -16.69 8.78
N ALA A 147 -11.88 -16.36 10.06
CA ALA A 147 -10.82 -15.91 10.95
C ALA A 147 -9.94 -17.11 11.35
N ILE A 148 -8.63 -16.96 11.23
CA ILE A 148 -7.64 -18.00 11.53
C ILE A 148 -6.57 -17.39 12.43
N THR A 149 -6.24 -18.05 13.53
CA THR A 149 -5.12 -17.65 14.39
C THR A 149 -3.79 -18.06 13.77
N ILE A 150 -2.80 -17.18 13.86
CA ILE A 150 -1.42 -17.45 13.44
C ILE A 150 -0.66 -17.99 14.64
N PHE A 151 0.07 -19.07 14.45
CA PHE A 151 0.87 -19.70 15.51
C PHE A 151 2.37 -19.52 15.24
N ALA A 152 3.19 -19.42 16.29
CA ALA A 152 4.60 -19.70 16.19
C ALA A 152 4.80 -21.19 15.81
N LYS A 153 5.85 -21.50 15.04
CA LYS A 153 6.06 -22.82 14.43
C LYS A 153 6.15 -23.96 15.43
N ASP A 154 6.47 -23.67 16.66
CA ASP A 154 6.66 -24.66 17.72
C ASP A 154 6.11 -24.09 19.03
N ARG A 155 5.19 -24.85 19.59
CA ARG A 155 4.52 -24.54 20.86
C ARG A 155 5.54 -24.40 22.01
N GLU A 156 6.61 -25.18 21.98
CA GLU A 156 7.68 -25.16 22.99
C GLU A 156 8.60 -23.95 22.85
N SER A 157 8.95 -23.53 21.62
CA SER A 157 9.74 -22.32 21.38
C SER A 157 8.92 -21.05 21.64
N TYR A 158 7.60 -21.15 21.51
CA TYR A 158 6.64 -20.11 21.85
C TYR A 158 6.68 -19.79 23.36
N TYR A 159 6.65 -20.83 24.22
CA TYR A 159 6.70 -20.66 25.67
C TYR A 159 8.12 -20.44 26.21
N LYS A 160 9.14 -21.12 25.66
CA LYS A 160 10.52 -21.01 26.14
C LYS A 160 11.22 -19.68 25.83
N LYS A 161 10.79 -18.94 24.81
CA LYS A 161 11.38 -17.64 24.43
C LYS A 161 10.58 -16.41 24.90
N GLY A 162 9.62 -16.60 25.80
CA GLY A 162 8.85 -15.48 26.35
C GLY A 162 8.12 -14.67 25.29
N PHE A 163 7.71 -15.30 24.19
CA PHE A 163 6.86 -14.65 23.20
C PHE A 163 5.41 -14.82 23.63
N GLU A 164 4.97 -13.99 24.54
CA GLU A 164 3.55 -13.70 24.69
C GLU A 164 3.12 -12.94 23.42
N PRO A 165 2.04 -13.36 22.73
CA PRO A 165 1.44 -12.53 21.70
C PRO A 165 0.88 -11.30 22.39
N ASP A 166 1.55 -10.19 22.18
CA ASP A 166 1.27 -8.95 22.87
C ASP A 166 -0.08 -8.36 22.44
N SER A 167 -0.77 -7.75 23.41
CA SER A 167 -1.98 -6.94 23.21
C SER A 167 -1.76 -5.72 22.32
N THR A 168 -0.49 -5.40 22.00
CA THR A 168 -0.08 -4.23 21.20
C THR A 168 0.19 -4.56 19.73
N SER A 169 -0.12 -5.77 19.25
CA SER A 169 0.05 -6.07 17.82
C SER A 169 -0.94 -5.27 16.97
N SER A 170 -0.42 -4.46 16.09
CA SER A 170 -1.21 -3.60 15.18
C SER A 170 -0.57 -3.48 13.81
N TYR A 171 -1.31 -2.89 12.88
CA TYR A 171 -0.82 -2.53 11.55
C TYR A 171 -1.16 -1.07 11.25
N PHE A 172 -0.56 -0.53 10.19
CA PHE A 172 -0.92 0.80 9.71
C PHE A 172 -1.75 0.72 8.42
N ALA A 173 -3.05 0.89 8.50
CA ALA A 173 -3.98 0.84 7.37
C ALA A 173 -3.86 2.07 6.45
N ALA A 174 -2.74 2.25 5.76
CA ALA A 174 -2.49 3.46 4.97
C ALA A 174 -2.72 3.28 3.45
N SER A 175 -2.39 2.11 2.88
CA SER A 175 -2.42 1.88 1.44
C SER A 175 -2.65 0.42 1.02
N GLY A 176 -3.10 -0.46 1.95
CA GLY A 176 -3.25 -1.89 1.69
C GLY A 176 -1.94 -2.65 1.48
N SER A 177 -0.77 -2.01 1.58
CA SER A 177 0.53 -2.63 1.28
C SER A 177 1.24 -3.24 2.50
N ASN A 178 0.50 -3.64 3.53
CA ASN A 178 1.03 -4.26 4.75
C ASN A 178 1.10 -5.78 4.69
N VAL A 179 0.48 -6.38 3.69
CA VAL A 179 0.47 -7.82 3.45
C VAL A 179 0.70 -8.12 1.97
N GLN A 180 1.44 -9.20 1.68
CA GLN A 180 1.71 -9.63 0.31
C GLN A 180 1.83 -11.14 0.22
N TRP A 181 1.10 -11.78 -0.68
CA TRP A 181 1.31 -13.17 -1.06
C TRP A 181 2.65 -13.34 -1.79
N THR A 182 3.51 -14.18 -1.25
CA THR A 182 4.83 -14.51 -1.83
C THR A 182 4.89 -15.91 -2.43
N GLY A 183 3.92 -16.76 -2.13
CA GLY A 183 3.77 -18.12 -2.65
C GLY A 183 2.31 -18.55 -2.72
N ASN A 184 2.04 -19.81 -3.00
CA ASN A 184 0.67 -20.33 -3.03
C ASN A 184 0.04 -20.40 -1.63
N ASN A 185 0.85 -20.68 -0.61
CA ASN A 185 0.42 -20.78 0.79
C ASN A 185 1.33 -19.94 1.71
N THR A 186 2.14 -19.06 1.14
CA THR A 186 3.08 -18.22 1.90
C THR A 186 2.79 -16.76 1.62
N TYR A 187 2.67 -15.95 2.66
CA TYR A 187 2.58 -14.50 2.59
C TYR A 187 3.57 -13.85 3.56
N CYS A 188 3.79 -12.57 3.37
CA CYS A 188 4.55 -11.73 4.29
C CYS A 188 3.68 -10.56 4.74
N ALA A 189 3.93 -10.05 5.96
CA ALA A 189 3.25 -8.89 6.51
C ALA A 189 4.20 -8.08 7.39
N ILE A 190 3.83 -6.83 7.68
CA ILE A 190 4.61 -5.89 8.50
C ILE A 190 3.81 -5.38 9.71
N PRO A 191 3.58 -6.21 10.73
CA PRO A 191 2.96 -5.76 11.97
C PRO A 191 3.89 -4.85 12.79
N ILE A 192 3.27 -4.08 13.67
CA ILE A 192 3.91 -3.44 14.82
C ILE A 192 3.75 -4.41 16.00
N LEU A 193 4.84 -4.86 16.57
CA LEU A 193 4.89 -5.72 17.75
C LEU A 193 5.78 -5.06 18.80
N ASP A 194 5.31 -4.87 20.01
CA ASP A 194 6.02 -4.17 21.09
C ASP A 194 6.61 -2.84 20.62
N ASP A 195 5.79 -2.01 19.97
CA ASP A 195 6.18 -0.73 19.36
C ASP A 195 7.29 -0.83 18.29
N LYS A 196 7.61 -2.02 17.81
CA LYS A 196 8.63 -2.24 16.79
C LYS A 196 7.99 -2.69 15.48
N SER A 197 8.38 -2.07 14.38
CA SER A 197 8.02 -2.57 13.05
C SER A 197 8.74 -3.88 12.80
N MET A 198 7.97 -4.92 12.54
CA MET A 198 8.46 -6.25 12.25
C MET A 198 8.08 -6.67 10.83
N PHE A 199 8.90 -7.50 10.22
CA PHE A 199 8.56 -8.24 9.03
C PHE A 199 8.37 -9.71 9.41
N ILE A 200 7.25 -10.29 9.02
CA ILE A 200 6.95 -11.70 9.26
C ILE A 200 6.72 -12.42 7.93
N SER A 201 7.21 -13.64 7.84
CA SER A 201 6.87 -14.57 6.76
C SER A 201 6.06 -15.71 7.34
N VAL A 202 4.87 -15.95 6.80
CA VAL A 202 3.93 -16.96 7.27
C VAL A 202 3.66 -17.97 6.16
N SER A 203 3.68 -19.25 6.50
CA SER A 203 3.26 -20.33 5.61
C SER A 203 2.18 -21.15 6.29
N GLU A 204 1.07 -21.38 5.59
CA GLU A 204 -0.12 -21.96 6.19
C GLU A 204 -0.59 -21.11 7.39
N ASN A 205 -0.42 -21.59 8.62
CA ASN A 205 -0.79 -20.88 9.85
C ASN A 205 0.41 -20.64 10.77
N PHE A 206 1.65 -20.84 10.28
CA PHE A 206 2.85 -20.79 11.10
C PHE A 206 3.82 -19.71 10.62
N ILE A 207 4.38 -18.95 11.57
CA ILE A 207 5.45 -18.01 11.29
C ILE A 207 6.72 -18.81 10.93
N ARG A 208 7.22 -18.63 9.73
CA ARG A 208 8.47 -19.25 9.24
C ARG A 208 9.71 -18.54 9.80
N PHE A 209 9.68 -17.22 9.75
CA PHE A 209 10.68 -16.35 10.34
C PHE A 209 10.11 -14.95 10.53
N ARG A 210 10.79 -14.19 11.36
CA ARG A 210 10.54 -12.78 11.61
C ARG A 210 11.86 -12.02 11.62
N SER A 211 11.82 -10.74 11.25
CA SER A 211 12.96 -9.84 11.32
C SER A 211 12.50 -8.44 11.70
N ARG A 212 13.34 -7.72 12.41
CA ARG A 212 13.08 -6.32 12.78
C ARG A 212 13.33 -5.41 11.60
N LEU A 213 12.43 -4.47 11.37
CA LEU A 213 12.61 -3.36 10.44
C LEU A 213 13.27 -2.19 11.19
N PRO A 214 14.31 -1.56 10.63
CA PRO A 214 15.07 -0.50 11.31
C PRO A 214 14.35 0.85 11.24
N PHE A 215 13.09 0.89 11.67
CA PHE A 215 12.34 2.13 11.85
C PHE A 215 12.51 2.66 13.27
N LYS A 216 12.53 3.99 13.41
CA LYS A 216 12.57 4.67 14.68
C LYS A 216 11.23 4.51 15.41
N GLN A 217 11.30 4.17 16.69
CA GLN A 217 10.13 4.18 17.56
C GLN A 217 9.71 5.61 17.86
N GLN A 218 8.47 5.94 17.50
CA GLN A 218 7.87 7.25 17.80
C GLN A 218 6.35 7.16 17.59
N LYS A 219 5.62 8.14 18.12
CA LYS A 219 4.15 8.17 18.00
C LYS A 219 3.73 8.07 16.51
N ALA A 220 2.91 7.06 16.20
CA ALA A 220 2.49 6.69 14.85
C ALA A 220 3.68 6.63 13.85
N GLY A 221 4.83 6.17 14.33
CA GLY A 221 6.03 5.96 13.51
C GLY A 221 6.28 4.48 13.29
N GLY A 222 6.75 4.13 12.10
CA GLY A 222 7.04 2.75 11.74
C GLY A 222 6.89 2.47 10.26
N ALA A 223 6.81 1.19 9.90
CA ALA A 223 6.58 0.75 8.53
C ALA A 223 5.09 0.81 8.17
N TYR A 224 4.75 1.47 7.09
CA TYR A 224 3.39 1.65 6.60
C TYR A 224 3.06 0.83 5.36
N GLY A 225 4.06 0.38 4.64
CA GLY A 225 3.90 -0.48 3.49
C GLY A 225 5.22 -1.10 3.05
N PHE A 226 5.13 -2.23 2.36
CA PHE A 226 6.28 -2.88 1.76
C PHE A 226 5.93 -3.51 0.41
N HIS A 227 6.97 -3.81 -0.35
CA HIS A 227 6.87 -4.64 -1.54
C HIS A 227 8.09 -5.54 -1.67
N LEU A 228 7.86 -6.86 -1.81
CA LEU A 228 8.88 -7.83 -2.16
C LEU A 228 8.83 -8.13 -3.66
N HIS A 229 9.93 -7.93 -4.35
CA HIS A 229 10.09 -8.28 -5.73
C HIS A 229 10.76 -9.65 -5.86
N ARG A 230 10.06 -10.61 -6.50
CA ARG A 230 10.55 -11.99 -6.72
C ARG A 230 11.02 -12.69 -5.45
N ASN A 231 10.46 -12.33 -4.29
CA ASN A 231 10.80 -12.89 -2.97
C ASN A 231 12.27 -12.76 -2.55
N GLN A 232 13.02 -11.84 -3.13
CA GLN A 232 14.44 -11.59 -2.82
C GLN A 232 14.70 -10.14 -2.43
N THR A 233 14.51 -9.22 -3.36
CA THR A 233 14.70 -7.80 -3.08
C THR A 233 13.41 -7.18 -2.59
N GLY A 234 13.49 -6.29 -1.63
CA GLY A 234 12.31 -5.63 -1.10
C GLY A 234 12.61 -4.28 -0.50
N VAL A 235 11.57 -3.48 -0.38
CA VAL A 235 11.60 -2.18 0.27
C VAL A 235 10.41 -2.09 1.21
N ALA A 236 10.63 -1.57 2.41
CA ALA A 236 9.59 -1.12 3.30
C ALA A 236 9.72 0.39 3.49
N VAL A 237 8.59 1.08 3.53
CA VAL A 237 8.49 2.53 3.67
C VAL A 237 7.56 2.91 4.81
N GLY A 238 7.76 4.10 5.38
CA GLY A 238 6.96 4.57 6.50
C GLY A 238 7.43 5.94 7.00
N GLY A 239 7.71 6.02 8.29
CA GLY A 239 8.00 7.26 9.02
C GLY A 239 6.88 7.58 10.00
N SER A 240 6.74 8.85 10.43
CA SER A 240 5.63 9.29 11.27
C SER A 240 4.66 10.14 10.48
N PHE A 241 3.40 9.76 10.49
CA PHE A 241 2.36 10.53 9.82
C PHE A 241 2.06 11.87 10.55
N TYR A 242 2.39 11.98 11.85
CA TYR A 242 2.33 13.25 12.59
C TYR A 242 3.49 14.19 12.26
N LYS A 243 4.61 13.65 11.75
CA LYS A 243 5.78 14.41 11.34
C LYS A 243 6.12 14.09 9.87
N PRO A 244 5.24 14.44 8.93
CA PRO A 244 5.33 13.94 7.55
C PRO A 244 6.56 14.41 6.79
N ASN A 245 7.23 15.46 7.26
CA ASN A 245 8.45 16.00 6.65
C ASN A 245 9.74 15.49 7.31
N GLU A 246 9.67 14.72 8.40
CA GLU A 246 10.82 14.07 9.01
C GLU A 246 11.35 12.99 8.05
N LYS A 247 12.67 13.05 7.76
CA LYS A 247 13.32 12.17 6.79
C LYS A 247 14.03 10.98 7.43
N ASP A 248 14.17 11.01 8.74
CA ASP A 248 14.86 9.97 9.48
C ASP A 248 14.02 8.69 9.53
N SER A 249 14.68 7.54 9.27
CA SER A 249 14.05 6.20 9.37
C SER A 249 12.76 6.04 8.56
N THR A 250 12.71 6.57 7.34
CA THR A 250 11.50 6.52 6.49
C THR A 250 11.47 5.37 5.50
N ALA A 251 12.58 4.64 5.33
CA ALA A 251 12.63 3.45 4.49
C ALA A 251 13.79 2.51 4.86
N CYS A 252 13.62 1.24 4.49
CA CYS A 252 14.66 0.22 4.54
C CYS A 252 14.51 -0.75 3.37
N TYR A 253 15.58 -1.50 3.08
CA TYR A 253 15.60 -2.45 1.98
C TYR A 253 16.15 -3.82 2.43
N THR A 254 15.79 -4.86 1.69
CA THR A 254 16.29 -6.23 1.84
C THR A 254 16.76 -6.77 0.50
N THR A 255 17.73 -7.72 0.54
CA THR A 255 18.21 -8.47 -0.64
C THR A 255 18.13 -9.99 -0.43
N ASP A 256 17.56 -10.43 0.68
CA ASP A 256 17.49 -11.84 1.11
C ASP A 256 16.05 -12.30 1.43
N GLY A 257 15.06 -11.63 0.84
CA GLY A 257 13.64 -11.96 1.00
C GLY A 257 13.07 -11.58 2.35
N GLY A 258 13.64 -10.56 3.00
CA GLY A 258 13.16 -10.03 4.26
C GLY A 258 13.75 -10.71 5.49
N ARG A 259 14.77 -11.55 5.36
CA ARG A 259 15.49 -12.12 6.51
C ARG A 259 16.29 -11.09 7.25
N THR A 260 16.92 -10.17 6.49
CA THR A 260 17.60 -8.99 7.05
C THR A 260 17.15 -7.71 6.34
N TRP A 261 17.11 -6.62 7.08
CA TRP A 261 16.74 -5.30 6.57
C TRP A 261 17.82 -4.28 6.93
N LYS A 262 18.17 -3.45 5.95
CA LYS A 262 19.17 -2.37 6.10
C LYS A 262 18.50 -1.03 5.91
N PRO A 263 18.84 0.00 6.71
CA PRO A 263 18.41 1.38 6.44
C PRO A 263 18.85 1.79 5.03
N CYS A 264 18.04 2.61 4.37
CA CYS A 264 18.44 3.22 3.10
C CYS A 264 19.63 4.17 3.33
N GLN A 265 20.51 4.29 2.34
CA GLN A 265 21.66 5.22 2.37
C GLN A 265 21.19 6.67 2.21
N THR A 266 20.27 6.88 1.27
CA THR A 266 19.53 8.14 1.15
C THR A 266 18.05 7.84 1.34
N MET A 267 17.45 8.45 2.35
CA MET A 267 16.04 8.22 2.69
C MET A 267 15.09 8.94 1.72
N PRO A 268 13.85 8.46 1.57
CA PRO A 268 12.77 9.25 1.00
C PRO A 268 12.58 10.59 1.72
N ASN A 269 12.05 11.57 1.00
CA ASN A 269 11.91 12.94 1.50
C ASN A 269 10.68 13.10 2.43
N GLY A 270 10.59 12.28 3.47
CA GLY A 270 9.57 12.29 4.52
C GLY A 270 8.71 11.00 4.53
N TYR A 271 7.59 11.06 5.25
CA TYR A 271 6.64 9.95 5.41
C TYR A 271 6.13 9.40 4.08
N ARG A 272 6.14 8.08 3.93
CA ARG A 272 5.60 7.36 2.77
C ARG A 272 4.64 6.26 3.23
N SER A 273 3.48 6.20 2.58
CA SER A 273 2.40 5.25 2.90
C SER A 273 2.36 4.03 1.99
N GLY A 274 2.92 4.13 0.79
CA GLY A 274 2.91 3.03 -0.18
C GLY A 274 4.18 2.97 -1.00
N VAL A 275 4.51 1.75 -1.48
CA VAL A 275 5.69 1.49 -2.32
C VAL A 275 5.35 0.45 -3.39
N CYS A 276 5.88 0.65 -4.59
CA CYS A 276 5.74 -0.28 -5.70
C CYS A 276 7.01 -0.34 -6.55
N THR A 277 7.14 -1.39 -7.36
CA THR A 277 8.25 -1.52 -8.30
C THR A 277 7.81 -1.96 -9.68
N HIS A 278 8.59 -1.61 -10.68
CA HIS A 278 8.46 -2.14 -12.03
C HIS A 278 8.80 -3.63 -12.07
N LYS A 279 8.16 -4.39 -12.96
CA LYS A 279 8.32 -5.86 -13.09
C LYS A 279 9.76 -6.37 -13.20
N ARG A 280 10.73 -5.51 -13.57
CA ARG A 280 12.17 -5.83 -13.62
C ARG A 280 12.91 -5.48 -12.33
N GLY A 281 12.25 -4.90 -11.33
CA GLY A 281 12.89 -4.45 -10.08
C GLY A 281 13.86 -3.28 -10.20
N LYS A 282 13.97 -2.67 -11.38
CA LYS A 282 14.94 -1.58 -11.65
C LYS A 282 14.47 -0.19 -11.22
N ILE A 283 13.17 0.00 -11.09
CA ILE A 283 12.57 1.28 -10.70
C ILE A 283 11.63 1.01 -9.55
N TRP A 284 11.89 1.66 -8.43
CA TRP A 284 11.05 1.68 -7.26
C TRP A 284 10.45 3.06 -7.08
N ILE A 285 9.21 3.13 -6.68
CA ILE A 285 8.51 4.38 -6.39
C ILE A 285 7.81 4.22 -5.06
N CYS A 286 7.98 5.20 -4.17
CA CYS A 286 7.19 5.32 -2.97
C CYS A 286 6.41 6.63 -2.96
N THR A 287 5.26 6.63 -2.29
CA THR A 287 4.37 7.77 -2.25
C THR A 287 3.78 7.99 -0.86
N GLY A 288 3.45 9.21 -0.56
CA GLY A 288 2.74 9.65 0.63
C GLY A 288 2.05 11.00 0.39
N PRO A 289 1.20 11.46 1.31
CA PRO A 289 0.42 12.69 1.12
C PRO A 289 1.26 13.93 0.83
N ASN A 290 2.47 14.00 1.38
CA ASN A 290 3.39 15.15 1.24
C ASN A 290 4.36 15.04 0.06
N GLY A 291 4.42 13.88 -0.65
CA GLY A 291 5.28 13.70 -1.81
C GLY A 291 5.55 12.27 -2.18
N SER A 292 6.35 12.10 -3.22
CA SER A 292 6.79 10.79 -3.73
C SER A 292 8.26 10.81 -4.05
N ASP A 293 8.91 9.64 -4.01
CA ASP A 293 10.31 9.48 -4.36
C ASP A 293 10.49 8.25 -5.26
N TYR A 294 11.62 8.20 -5.96
CA TYR A 294 12.02 7.05 -6.77
C TYR A 294 13.42 6.59 -6.45
N SER A 295 13.69 5.31 -6.70
CA SER A 295 15.01 4.69 -6.60
C SER A 295 15.25 3.81 -7.83
N THR A 296 16.52 3.75 -8.29
CA THR A 296 16.95 2.92 -9.42
C THR A 296 17.98 1.86 -9.03
N ASP A 297 18.25 1.73 -7.73
CA ASP A 297 19.29 0.86 -7.18
C ASP A 297 18.78 -0.14 -6.13
N GLY A 298 17.50 -0.51 -6.24
CA GLY A 298 16.88 -1.49 -5.34
C GLY A 298 16.39 -0.90 -4.03
N GLY A 299 16.13 0.40 -3.96
CA GLY A 299 15.65 1.09 -2.77
C GLY A 299 16.75 1.55 -1.82
N LYS A 300 18.02 1.51 -2.22
CA LYS A 300 19.14 1.96 -1.39
C LYS A 300 19.23 3.48 -1.30
N ASN A 301 19.03 4.15 -2.44
CA ASN A 301 19.06 5.61 -2.53
C ASN A 301 17.78 6.13 -3.18
N TRP A 302 17.19 7.17 -2.58
CA TRP A 302 15.94 7.76 -3.02
C TRP A 302 16.12 9.21 -3.47
N LYS A 303 15.41 9.58 -4.53
CA LYS A 303 15.34 10.94 -5.06
C LYS A 303 13.89 11.39 -5.14
N PRO A 304 13.57 12.65 -4.79
CA PRO A 304 12.21 13.15 -4.84
C PRO A 304 11.66 13.25 -6.26
N LEU A 305 10.41 12.85 -6.45
CA LEU A 305 9.62 13.14 -7.66
C LEU A 305 8.96 14.50 -7.49
N ILE A 306 9.46 15.50 -8.21
CA ILE A 306 9.19 16.92 -7.95
C ILE A 306 7.70 17.29 -8.08
N TYR A 307 6.98 16.66 -9.02
CA TYR A 307 5.60 17.00 -9.35
C TYR A 307 4.57 15.96 -8.89
N VAL A 308 4.96 14.97 -8.08
CA VAL A 308 4.08 13.88 -7.65
C VAL A 308 3.78 13.99 -6.16
N LYS A 309 2.65 14.63 -5.82
CA LYS A 309 2.22 14.88 -4.42
C LYS A 309 0.73 14.58 -4.26
N GLY A 310 0.31 14.32 -3.01
CA GLY A 310 -1.10 14.12 -2.66
C GLY A 310 -1.62 12.71 -2.92
N PHE A 311 -0.72 11.71 -2.98
CA PHE A 311 -1.07 10.33 -3.22
C PHE A 311 -0.74 9.45 -2.02
N ASN A 312 -1.61 8.50 -1.70
CA ASN A 312 -1.44 7.55 -0.61
C ASN A 312 -0.90 6.20 -1.08
N VAL A 313 -1.26 5.80 -2.30
CA VAL A 313 -0.94 4.48 -2.87
C VAL A 313 -0.43 4.61 -4.30
N CYS A 314 0.49 3.74 -4.66
CA CYS A 314 1.03 3.64 -6.01
C CYS A 314 1.09 2.17 -6.46
N ALA A 315 0.97 1.97 -7.77
CA ALA A 315 1.20 0.68 -8.41
C ALA A 315 1.76 0.86 -9.82
N ILE A 316 2.63 -0.04 -10.26
CA ILE A 316 3.18 -0.02 -11.60
C ILE A 316 2.67 -1.22 -12.39
N ARG A 317 2.06 -0.96 -13.55
CA ARG A 317 1.70 -1.99 -14.52
C ARG A 317 2.16 -1.62 -15.92
N GLY A 318 2.95 -2.51 -16.53
CA GLY A 318 3.62 -2.20 -17.79
C GLY A 318 4.52 -0.97 -17.66
N ASN A 319 4.33 0.00 -18.53
CA ASN A 319 5.11 1.24 -18.57
C ASN A 319 4.42 2.41 -17.84
N TYR A 320 3.43 2.14 -17.00
CA TYR A 320 2.63 3.16 -16.35
C TYR A 320 2.66 3.04 -14.83
N LEU A 321 2.86 4.19 -14.20
CA LEU A 321 2.62 4.42 -12.78
C LEU A 321 1.17 4.86 -12.60
N TRP A 322 0.45 4.18 -11.73
CA TRP A 322 -0.87 4.54 -11.27
C TRP A 322 -0.76 5.04 -9.83
N LEU A 323 -1.52 6.05 -9.52
CA LEU A 323 -1.50 6.75 -8.24
C LEU A 323 -2.91 7.03 -7.78
N ALA A 324 -3.18 6.87 -6.48
CA ALA A 324 -4.43 7.29 -5.87
C ALA A 324 -4.18 7.98 -4.52
N GLY A 325 -4.97 8.99 -4.23
CA GLY A 325 -4.85 9.82 -3.04
C GLY A 325 -5.96 10.87 -3.02
N LYS A 326 -5.66 12.16 -3.15
CA LYS A 326 -6.67 13.21 -3.37
C LYS A 326 -7.40 13.02 -4.71
N THR A 327 -6.71 12.45 -5.67
CA THR A 327 -7.22 12.10 -7.00
C THR A 327 -6.72 10.72 -7.38
N ALA A 328 -7.20 10.18 -8.52
CA ALA A 328 -6.64 8.99 -9.14
C ALA A 328 -6.13 9.33 -10.54
N THR A 329 -4.91 8.89 -10.87
CA THR A 329 -4.26 9.23 -12.14
C THR A 329 -3.31 8.16 -12.61
N ARG A 330 -2.88 8.27 -13.87
CA ARG A 330 -1.91 7.40 -14.51
C ARG A 330 -0.87 8.21 -15.29
N ILE A 331 0.40 7.92 -15.08
CA ILE A 331 1.53 8.61 -15.69
C ILE A 331 2.41 7.58 -16.40
N ARG A 332 2.86 7.86 -17.61
CA ARG A 332 3.82 7.00 -18.30
C ARG A 332 5.20 7.17 -17.66
N LEU A 333 5.83 6.08 -17.24
CA LEU A 333 7.11 6.10 -16.53
C LEU A 333 8.22 6.82 -17.30
N LYS A 334 8.28 6.62 -18.63
CA LYS A 334 9.28 7.30 -19.49
C LYS A 334 9.14 8.82 -19.41
N ASP A 335 7.91 9.32 -19.49
CA ASP A 335 7.63 10.76 -19.51
C ASP A 335 7.89 11.37 -18.12
N LEU A 336 7.48 10.66 -17.03
CA LEU A 336 7.77 11.06 -15.67
C LEU A 336 9.27 11.20 -15.41
N LEU A 337 10.07 10.20 -15.79
CA LEU A 337 11.51 10.22 -15.57
C LEU A 337 12.25 11.21 -16.44
N LYS A 338 11.74 11.50 -17.65
CA LYS A 338 12.28 12.55 -18.52
C LYS A 338 12.09 13.93 -17.89
N VAL A 339 10.87 14.27 -17.48
CA VAL A 339 10.56 15.55 -16.81
C VAL A 339 11.35 15.70 -15.51
N GLN A 340 11.48 14.62 -14.74
CA GLN A 340 12.28 14.61 -13.52
C GLN A 340 13.75 14.96 -13.80
N LYS A 341 14.37 14.35 -14.80
CA LYS A 341 15.76 14.61 -15.21
C LYS A 341 15.95 16.06 -15.66
N GLU A 342 15.04 16.61 -16.46
CA GLU A 342 15.06 18.01 -16.89
C GLU A 342 14.98 18.97 -15.70
N ALA A 343 14.10 18.70 -14.74
CA ALA A 343 13.95 19.49 -13.53
C ALA A 343 15.19 19.41 -12.60
N GLU A 344 15.87 18.28 -12.55
CA GLU A 344 17.14 18.14 -11.81
C GLU A 344 18.26 18.98 -12.45
N ILE A 345 18.37 18.99 -13.79
CA ILE A 345 19.33 19.82 -14.54
C ILE A 345 19.10 21.31 -14.26
N ILE A 346 17.85 21.77 -14.34
CA ILE A 346 17.51 23.19 -14.09
C ILE A 346 17.88 23.59 -12.66
N ARG A 347 17.67 22.72 -11.67
CA ARG A 347 18.01 23.01 -10.26
C ARG A 347 19.50 23.01 -9.98
N SER A 348 20.29 22.22 -10.69
CA SER A 348 21.73 22.12 -10.55
C SER A 348 22.50 23.18 -11.36
N SER A 349 21.85 23.85 -12.33
CA SER A 349 22.44 24.95 -13.07
C SER A 349 22.68 26.15 -12.13
N PRO A 350 23.89 26.75 -12.11
CA PRO A 350 24.12 27.98 -11.36
C PRO A 350 23.09 29.00 -11.81
N ARG A 351 22.42 29.68 -10.87
CA ARG A 351 21.51 30.79 -11.22
C ARG A 351 22.34 31.80 -12.01
N GLY A 352 22.05 31.89 -13.29
CA GLY A 352 22.73 32.83 -14.15
C GLY A 352 22.69 34.23 -13.51
N THR A 353 23.84 34.89 -13.40
CA THR A 353 23.95 36.30 -13.15
C THR A 353 23.00 37.04 -14.08
N PRO A 354 22.10 37.90 -13.56
CA PRO A 354 21.27 38.71 -14.45
C PRO A 354 22.15 39.54 -15.36
N PRO A 355 21.78 39.72 -16.64
CA PRO A 355 22.53 40.55 -17.53
C PRO A 355 22.66 41.96 -16.95
N ARG A 356 23.88 42.45 -16.79
CA ARG A 356 24.14 43.86 -16.49
C ARG A 356 23.72 44.64 -17.70
N TYR A 357 22.67 45.44 -17.56
CA TYR A 357 22.32 46.48 -18.52
C TYR A 357 23.22 47.69 -18.29
#